data_8921f0cc802c579b619f97bc4b1a87b9
#
_entry.id   8921f0cc802c579b619f97bc4b1a87b9
#
_cell.length_a   1.000
_cell.length_b   1.000
_cell.length_c   1.000
_cell.angle_alpha   90.00
_cell.angle_beta   90.00
_cell.angle_gamma   90.00
#
_symmetry.space_group_name_H-M   'P 1'
#
loop_
_entity.id
_entity.type
_entity.pdbx_description
1 polymer ?
#
loop_
_entity_poly.entity_id
_entity_poly.type
_entity_poly.pdbx_seq_one_letter_code
_entity_poly.pdbx_strand_id
1 'polypeptide(L)'
;MRHGVAGVKLGRSPAHRRALLRNLVTALLEHEAVRTTDAKAKELKRWGDRMITLGKDGSLHARRRAASIIQSQSVVKKVWSRDAW
;
A
#
# COMPACT_ATOMS: atom_id res chain seq x y z
N MET A 1 26.29 5.60 1.92
CA MET A 1 25.12 5.31 2.71
C MET A 1 23.92 6.11 2.28
N ARG A 2 22.78 5.50 2.24
CA ARG A 2 21.57 6.12 1.67
C ARG A 2 20.77 6.91 2.68
N HIS A 3 21.39 7.65 3.51
CA HIS A 3 20.68 8.45 4.49
C HIS A 3 19.80 9.47 3.80
N GLY A 4 18.61 9.66 4.29
CA GLY A 4 17.69 10.62 3.75
C GLY A 4 16.95 10.18 2.50
N VAL A 5 17.22 8.99 2.01
CA VAL A 5 16.47 8.45 0.89
C VAL A 5 15.07 8.04 1.38
N ALA A 6 14.03 8.46 0.67
CA ALA A 6 12.68 8.05 0.99
C ALA A 6 12.57 6.53 0.82
N GLY A 7 12.00 5.89 1.83
CA GLY A 7 11.87 4.44 1.82
C GLY A 7 13.15 3.74 2.28
N VAL A 8 12.99 2.86 3.24
CA VAL A 8 14.07 2.04 3.75
C VAL A 8 14.25 0.84 2.83
N LYS A 9 15.50 0.50 2.51
CA LYS A 9 15.78 -0.61 1.60
C LYS A 9 15.40 -1.97 2.15
N LEU A 10 15.34 -2.14 3.46
CA LEU A 10 14.90 -3.36 4.12
C LEU A 10 15.75 -4.58 3.78
N GLY A 11 17.01 -4.37 3.36
CA GLY A 11 17.93 -5.46 3.05
C GLY A 11 17.58 -6.25 1.80
N ARG A 12 16.73 -5.71 0.92
CA ARG A 12 16.28 -6.43 -0.27
C ARG A 12 16.54 -5.61 -1.52
N SER A 13 16.53 -6.27 -2.68
CA SER A 13 16.61 -5.58 -3.96
C SER A 13 15.40 -4.67 -4.15
N PRO A 14 15.51 -3.64 -5.00
CA PRO A 14 14.36 -2.75 -5.25
C PRO A 14 13.11 -3.50 -5.71
N ALA A 15 13.26 -4.51 -6.55
CA ALA A 15 12.11 -5.30 -7.01
C ALA A 15 11.47 -6.08 -5.86
N HIS A 16 12.27 -6.76 -5.05
CA HIS A 16 11.78 -7.49 -3.89
C HIS A 16 11.11 -6.57 -2.89
N ARG A 17 11.69 -5.40 -2.67
CA ARG A 17 11.13 -4.44 -1.72
C ARG A 17 9.76 -3.95 -2.17
N ARG A 18 9.61 -3.66 -3.48
CA ARG A 18 8.30 -3.25 -4.01
C ARG A 18 7.27 -4.36 -3.89
N ALA A 19 7.66 -5.59 -4.23
CA ALA A 19 6.75 -6.73 -4.12
C ALA A 19 6.32 -6.94 -2.67
N LEU A 20 7.25 -6.87 -1.73
CA LEU A 20 6.94 -7.00 -0.31
C LEU A 20 5.97 -5.92 0.14
N LEU A 21 6.21 -4.67 -0.23
CA LEU A 21 5.36 -3.56 0.17
C LEU A 21 3.97 -3.68 -0.45
N ARG A 22 3.87 -4.09 -1.71
CA ARG A 22 2.57 -4.31 -2.35
C ARG A 22 1.77 -5.39 -1.63
N ASN A 23 2.42 -6.49 -1.26
CA ASN A 23 1.77 -7.57 -0.54
C ASN A 23 1.30 -7.11 0.84
N LEU A 24 2.13 -6.34 1.54
CA LEU A 24 1.78 -5.81 2.86
C LEU A 24 0.64 -4.80 2.78
N VAL A 25 0.65 -3.93 1.78
CA VAL A 25 -0.44 -2.97 1.58
C VAL A 25 -1.75 -3.70 1.30
N THR A 26 -1.71 -4.69 0.44
CA THR A 26 -2.90 -5.48 0.12
C THR A 26 -3.44 -6.17 1.37
N ALA A 27 -2.57 -6.78 2.16
CA ALA A 27 -2.98 -7.45 3.39
C ALA A 27 -3.53 -6.45 4.42
N LEU A 28 -2.90 -5.28 4.53
CA LEU A 28 -3.38 -4.24 5.45
C LEU A 28 -4.78 -3.79 5.10
N LEU A 29 -5.03 -3.54 3.83
CA LEU A 29 -6.36 -3.09 3.39
C LEU A 29 -7.39 -4.19 3.48
N GLU A 30 -6.99 -5.43 3.27
CA GLU A 30 -7.89 -6.57 3.36
C GLU A 30 -8.28 -6.87 4.81
N HIS A 31 -7.31 -6.91 5.70
CA HIS A 31 -7.53 -7.33 7.09
C HIS A 31 -7.57 -6.16 8.08
N GLU A 32 -7.25 -4.96 7.62
CA GLU A 32 -7.25 -3.72 8.41
C GLU A 32 -6.21 -3.69 9.51
N ALA A 33 -5.33 -4.69 9.57
CA ALA A 33 -4.20 -4.73 10.47
C ALA A 33 -3.20 -5.77 10.00
N VAL A 34 -1.91 -5.49 10.18
CA VAL A 34 -0.86 -6.46 9.93
C VAL A 34 0.24 -6.29 10.97
N ARG A 35 0.97 -7.36 11.23
CA ARG A 35 2.17 -7.31 12.06
C ARG A 35 3.39 -7.25 11.16
N THR A 36 4.30 -6.35 11.50
CA THR A 36 5.53 -6.23 10.73
C THR A 36 6.58 -5.50 11.57
N THR A 37 7.78 -5.31 11.04
CA THR A 37 8.84 -4.58 11.72
C THR A 37 8.56 -3.07 11.68
N ASP A 38 9.20 -2.31 12.58
CA ASP A 38 9.03 -0.86 12.61
C ASP A 38 9.37 -0.20 11.28
N ALA A 39 10.47 -0.62 10.66
CA ALA A 39 10.89 -0.04 9.39
C ALA A 39 9.85 -0.26 8.31
N LYS A 40 9.33 -1.49 8.22
CA LYS A 40 8.29 -1.82 7.25
C LYS A 40 6.98 -1.11 7.58
N ALA A 41 6.66 -0.99 8.85
CA ALA A 41 5.43 -0.33 9.27
C ALA A 41 5.40 1.14 8.85
N LYS A 42 6.51 1.85 9.01
CA LYS A 42 6.60 3.25 8.60
C LYS A 42 6.39 3.43 7.11
N GLU A 43 7.02 2.58 6.32
CA GLU A 43 6.86 2.63 4.87
C GLU A 43 5.45 2.22 4.48
N LEU A 44 4.92 1.20 5.12
CA LEU A 44 3.58 0.69 4.86
C LEU A 44 2.51 1.74 5.15
N LYS A 45 2.69 2.53 6.21
CA LYS A 45 1.74 3.59 6.53
C LYS A 45 1.63 4.60 5.39
N ARG A 46 2.74 4.97 4.79
CA ARG A 46 2.74 5.91 3.67
C ARG A 46 1.96 5.34 2.48
N TRP A 47 2.16 4.08 2.17
CA TRP A 47 1.45 3.42 1.07
C TRP A 47 -0.03 3.26 1.37
N GLY A 48 -0.36 2.86 2.60
CA GLY A 48 -1.75 2.73 3.02
C GLY A 48 -2.50 4.05 2.95
N ASP A 49 -1.90 5.11 3.45
CA ASP A 49 -2.50 6.44 3.39
C ASP A 49 -2.74 6.88 1.95
N ARG A 50 -1.80 6.58 1.05
CA ARG A 50 -1.96 6.89 -0.37
C ARG A 50 -3.13 6.14 -0.98
N MET A 51 -3.29 4.85 -0.65
CA MET A 51 -4.40 4.06 -1.19
C MET A 51 -5.74 4.59 -0.72
N ILE A 52 -5.84 4.96 0.55
CA ILE A 52 -7.07 5.53 1.09
C ILE A 52 -7.38 6.87 0.42
N THR A 53 -6.37 7.70 0.21
CA THR A 53 -6.53 8.97 -0.49
C THR A 53 -7.06 8.76 -1.90
N LEU A 54 -6.52 7.77 -2.62
CA LEU A 54 -7.00 7.42 -3.96
C LEU A 54 -8.45 6.94 -3.91
N GLY A 55 -8.79 6.15 -2.89
CA GLY A 55 -10.15 5.68 -2.71
C GLY A 55 -11.13 6.81 -2.45
N LYS A 56 -10.72 7.81 -1.68
CA LYS A 56 -11.55 8.99 -1.40
C LYS A 56 -11.72 9.86 -2.64
N ASP A 57 -10.71 9.91 -3.51
CA ASP A 57 -10.81 10.58 -4.82
C ASP A 57 -11.94 9.97 -5.65
N GLY A 58 -12.01 8.65 -5.68
CA GLY A 58 -13.10 7.93 -6.32
C GLY A 58 -13.11 7.94 -7.83
N SER A 59 -12.16 8.60 -8.47
CA SER A 59 -12.13 8.68 -9.93
C SER A 59 -11.66 7.37 -10.55
N LEU A 60 -11.97 7.16 -11.83
CA LEU A 60 -11.49 6.00 -12.57
C LEU A 60 -9.96 5.99 -12.64
N HIS A 61 -9.37 7.17 -12.83
CA HIS A 61 -7.92 7.29 -12.87
C HIS A 61 -7.29 6.85 -11.55
N ALA A 62 -7.83 7.31 -10.43
CA ALA A 62 -7.35 6.93 -9.11
C ALA A 62 -7.51 5.44 -8.88
N ARG A 63 -8.64 4.85 -9.31
CA ARG A 63 -8.88 3.41 -9.17
C ARG A 63 -7.86 2.61 -9.97
N ARG A 64 -7.53 3.05 -11.17
CA ARG A 64 -6.52 2.38 -11.99
C ARG A 64 -5.15 2.44 -11.35
N ARG A 65 -4.81 3.57 -10.74
CA ARG A 65 -3.54 3.69 -10.02
C ARG A 65 -3.48 2.76 -8.82
N ALA A 66 -4.55 2.68 -8.05
CA ALA A 66 -4.62 1.76 -6.92
C ALA A 66 -4.51 0.31 -7.39
N ALA A 67 -5.19 -0.04 -8.47
CA ALA A 67 -5.17 -1.40 -9.00
C ALA A 67 -3.78 -1.82 -9.48
N SER A 68 -2.94 -0.87 -9.86
CA SER A 68 -1.55 -1.19 -10.23
C SER A 68 -0.69 -1.59 -9.02
N ILE A 69 -1.13 -1.28 -7.82
CA ILE A 69 -0.42 -1.58 -6.58
C ILE A 69 -1.08 -2.72 -5.83
N ILE A 70 -2.40 -2.63 -5.63
CA ILE A 70 -3.18 -3.67 -4.96
C ILE A 70 -3.49 -4.78 -5.97
N GLN A 71 -2.96 -5.97 -5.72
CA GLN A 71 -3.07 -7.07 -6.68
C GLN A 71 -4.33 -7.91 -6.52
N SER A 72 -5.29 -7.43 -5.74
CA SER A 72 -6.55 -8.13 -5.49
C SER A 72 -7.71 -7.24 -5.88
N GLN A 73 -8.55 -7.71 -6.80
CA GLN A 73 -9.72 -6.96 -7.21
C GLN A 73 -10.71 -6.76 -6.07
N SER A 74 -10.84 -7.74 -5.20
CA SER A 74 -11.74 -7.63 -4.05
C SER A 74 -11.29 -6.54 -3.09
N VAL A 75 -9.98 -6.39 -2.91
CA VAL A 75 -9.42 -5.33 -2.06
C VAL A 75 -9.62 -3.96 -2.71
N VAL A 76 -9.44 -3.86 -4.02
CA VAL A 76 -9.70 -2.62 -4.75
C VAL A 76 -11.17 -2.22 -4.58
N LYS A 77 -12.08 -3.16 -4.71
CA LYS A 77 -13.51 -2.91 -4.48
C LYS A 77 -13.76 -2.38 -3.09
N LYS A 78 -13.11 -2.96 -2.08
CA LYS A 78 -13.25 -2.52 -0.70
C LYS A 78 -12.83 -1.07 -0.55
N VAL A 79 -11.68 -0.70 -1.11
CA VAL A 79 -11.16 0.66 -1.01
C VAL A 79 -12.11 1.66 -1.67
N TRP A 80 -12.81 1.25 -2.72
CA TRP A 80 -13.77 2.11 -3.43
C TRP A 80 -15.18 2.02 -2.86
N SER A 81 -15.40 1.22 -1.82
CA SER A 81 -16.70 1.17 -1.15
C SER A 81 -16.87 2.41 -0.28
N ARG A 82 -18.04 3.03 -0.35
CA ARG A 82 -18.33 4.23 0.44
C ARG A 82 -18.23 3.99 1.94
N ASP A 83 -18.58 2.81 2.38
CA ASP A 83 -18.70 2.49 3.79
C ASP A 83 -17.44 1.80 4.34
N ALA A 84 -16.39 1.70 3.55
CA ALA A 84 -15.20 0.96 3.96
C ALA A 84 -14.33 1.74 4.95
N TRP A 85 -14.35 3.06 4.91
CA TRP A 85 -13.42 3.90 5.68
C TRP A 85 -14.11 5.04 6.42
#